data_022df093e7c204a8b12b71b62af678eb
#
_entry.id   022df093e7c204a8b12b71b62af678eb
#
_cell.length_a   1.000
_cell.length_b   1.000
_cell.length_c   1.000
_cell.angle_alpha   90.00
_cell.angle_beta   90.00
_cell.angle_gamma   90.00
#
_symmetry.space_group_name_H-M   'P 1'
#
loop_
_entity.id
_entity.type
_entity.pdbx_description
1 polymer ?
#
loop_
_entity_poly.entity_id
_entity_poly.type
_entity_poly.pdbx_seq_one_letter_code
_entity_poly.pdbx_strand_id
1 'polypeptide(L)'
;MNRWKLNKLIFLSIPFSSNIRKPMKLALIGGGNMGGALLKALVKSNTLAASDTLLIETDSGKRENLVRETGCRAKASMDDEIAGADCLLLAVKPQSATDVMPTLKPLLTGNPMLISVMAGISMQSLEEGLGLKKLVRVMPNTPALVGEGMSVYFASEAVNDEEREWIRKLFSSCGKCMEVEDENAIDAATAVSGSGPAYLFYLAEQMIEAAKNLGFQAEQAETLVKQTLKGASLLLQEQESAAELRRRVTSLGGTTEAALKRFAEGKVEVHLKDGLKQAYLRARELSGRE
;
A
#
# COMPACT_ATOMS: atom_id res chain seq x y z
N MET A 1 23.50 17.00 -9.10
CA MET A 1 24.10 16.72 -7.77
C MET A 1 23.14 17.26 -6.71
N ASN A 2 22.16 16.50 -6.32
CA ASN A 2 21.23 16.90 -5.26
C ASN A 2 21.47 16.01 -4.04
N ARG A 3 21.99 16.62 -2.98
CA ARG A 3 22.22 16.03 -1.68
C ARG A 3 20.87 15.91 -0.95
N TRP A 4 20.30 14.73 -0.89
CA TRP A 4 19.30 14.42 0.11
C TRP A 4 20.00 14.17 1.44
N LYS A 5 19.86 15.10 2.36
CA LYS A 5 20.28 14.90 3.76
C LYS A 5 19.30 13.95 4.40
N LEU A 6 19.74 12.72 4.68
CA LEU A 6 19.06 11.80 5.58
C LEU A 6 19.04 12.43 6.99
N ASN A 7 17.93 13.03 7.37
CA ASN A 7 17.63 13.27 8.77
C ASN A 7 17.24 11.96 9.43
N LYS A 8 17.86 11.68 10.57
CA LYS A 8 17.65 10.49 11.40
C LYS A 8 16.16 10.26 11.63
N LEU A 9 15.65 9.09 11.20
CA LEU A 9 14.36 8.57 11.60
C LEU A 9 14.38 8.39 13.13
N ILE A 10 13.77 9.33 13.84
CA ILE A 10 13.52 9.20 15.27
C ILE A 10 12.22 8.43 15.42
N PHE A 11 12.32 7.14 15.76
CA PHE A 11 11.19 6.39 16.29
C PHE A 11 10.88 6.94 17.68
N LEU A 12 10.09 8.02 17.76
CA LEU A 12 9.52 8.46 19.01
C LEU A 12 8.38 7.52 19.41
N SER A 13 8.62 6.67 20.37
CA SER A 13 7.58 6.01 21.16
C SER A 13 6.89 7.09 22.02
N ILE A 14 5.85 7.72 21.45
CA ILE A 14 5.01 8.68 22.16
C ILE A 14 4.05 7.89 23.05
N PRO A 15 3.93 8.21 24.36
CA PRO A 15 3.01 7.50 25.24
C PRO A 15 1.55 7.74 24.83
N PHE A 16 0.78 6.67 24.87
CA PHE A 16 -0.62 6.58 24.52
C PHE A 16 -1.46 7.57 25.34
N SER A 17 -1.90 8.66 24.74
CA SER A 17 -2.94 9.53 25.31
C SER A 17 -4.32 8.95 25.01
N SER A 18 -5.03 8.52 26.04
CA SER A 18 -6.31 7.80 25.98
C SER A 18 -7.55 8.71 25.76
N ASN A 19 -7.41 9.83 25.07
CA ASN A 19 -8.53 10.75 24.79
C ASN A 19 -8.96 10.70 23.32
N ILE A 20 -9.48 9.56 22.85
CA ILE A 20 -10.18 9.51 21.55
C ILE A 20 -11.63 9.96 21.81
N ARG A 21 -11.95 11.21 21.44
CA ARG A 21 -13.21 11.88 21.79
C ARG A 21 -14.46 11.36 21.06
N LYS A 22 -14.38 10.77 19.90
CA LYS A 22 -15.52 10.20 19.15
C LYS A 22 -14.99 9.16 18.19
N PRO A 23 -15.60 7.96 18.11
CA PRO A 23 -15.22 7.02 17.09
C PRO A 23 -15.46 7.62 15.70
N MET A 24 -14.44 7.59 14.84
CA MET A 24 -14.53 8.07 13.46
C MET A 24 -15.43 7.13 12.66
N LYS A 25 -16.45 7.67 12.02
CA LYS A 25 -17.30 6.92 11.08
C LYS A 25 -16.65 6.90 9.72
N LEU A 26 -16.44 5.71 9.16
CA LEU A 26 -15.81 5.49 7.86
C LEU A 26 -16.86 5.05 6.83
N ALA A 27 -16.88 5.72 5.68
CA ALA A 27 -17.49 5.18 4.47
C ALA A 27 -16.39 4.70 3.51
N LEU A 28 -16.33 3.39 3.27
CA LEU A 28 -15.40 2.75 2.33
C LEU A 28 -16.10 2.55 0.99
N ILE A 29 -15.58 3.16 -0.06
CA ILE A 29 -16.10 3.06 -1.42
C ILE A 29 -15.17 2.15 -2.25
N GLY A 30 -15.63 0.92 -2.52
CA GLY A 30 -14.89 -0.14 -3.19
C GLY A 30 -14.39 -1.22 -2.23
N GLY A 31 -15.00 -2.39 -2.28
CA GLY A 31 -14.65 -3.61 -1.52
C GLY A 31 -13.74 -4.58 -2.31
N GLY A 32 -12.98 -4.09 -3.29
CA GLY A 32 -12.01 -4.89 -4.04
C GLY A 32 -10.85 -5.40 -3.17
N ASN A 33 -9.80 -5.93 -3.81
CA ASN A 33 -8.67 -6.54 -3.08
C ASN A 33 -8.10 -5.60 -2.00
N MET A 34 -7.83 -4.33 -2.35
CA MET A 34 -7.24 -3.38 -1.42
C MET A 34 -8.23 -2.88 -0.37
N GLY A 35 -9.43 -2.40 -0.79
CA GLY A 35 -10.46 -1.93 0.13
C GLY A 35 -10.92 -3.02 1.09
N GLY A 36 -11.13 -4.25 0.59
CA GLY A 36 -11.48 -5.40 1.42
C GLY A 36 -10.38 -5.80 2.40
N ALA A 37 -9.10 -5.74 1.99
CA ALA A 37 -7.97 -6.00 2.89
C ALA A 37 -7.90 -4.99 4.04
N LEU A 38 -7.99 -3.71 3.70
CA LEU A 38 -8.00 -2.62 4.69
C LEU A 38 -9.18 -2.77 5.67
N LEU A 39 -10.38 -3.00 5.15
CA LEU A 39 -11.57 -3.19 6.00
C LEU A 39 -11.41 -4.33 7.00
N LYS A 40 -10.98 -5.50 6.52
CA LYS A 40 -10.76 -6.68 7.37
C LYS A 40 -9.71 -6.42 8.45
N ALA A 41 -8.60 -5.79 8.08
CA ALA A 41 -7.54 -5.47 9.02
C ALA A 41 -7.99 -4.47 10.09
N LEU A 42 -8.73 -3.43 9.70
CA LEU A 42 -9.26 -2.42 10.60
C LEU A 42 -10.22 -2.99 11.65
N VAL A 43 -11.14 -3.85 11.22
CA VAL A 43 -12.09 -4.48 12.13
C VAL A 43 -11.39 -5.50 13.01
N LYS A 44 -10.50 -6.34 12.45
CA LYS A 44 -9.75 -7.35 13.21
C LYS A 44 -8.83 -6.75 14.27
N SER A 45 -8.22 -5.62 13.99
CA SER A 45 -7.34 -4.90 14.94
C SER A 45 -8.10 -4.05 15.97
N ASN A 46 -9.43 -4.02 15.90
CA ASN A 46 -10.28 -3.10 16.68
C ASN A 46 -9.89 -1.61 16.50
N THR A 47 -9.25 -1.26 15.40
CA THR A 47 -8.96 0.14 15.04
C THR A 47 -10.24 0.88 14.67
N LEU A 48 -11.22 0.15 14.11
CA LEU A 48 -12.54 0.67 13.73
C LEU A 48 -13.60 -0.37 14.10
N ALA A 49 -14.70 0.11 14.70
CA ALA A 49 -15.83 -0.77 14.96
C ALA A 49 -16.60 -1.05 13.66
N ALA A 50 -17.09 -2.27 13.51
CA ALA A 50 -17.91 -2.65 12.36
C ALA A 50 -19.17 -1.76 12.23
N SER A 51 -19.77 -1.36 13.36
CA SER A 51 -20.93 -0.46 13.42
C SER A 51 -20.67 0.95 12.89
N ASP A 52 -19.41 1.41 12.96
CA ASP A 52 -18.96 2.73 12.51
C ASP A 52 -18.47 2.71 11.05
N THR A 53 -18.65 1.59 10.36
CA THR A 53 -18.21 1.38 8.98
C THR A 53 -19.41 1.16 8.05
N LEU A 54 -19.44 1.93 6.96
CA LEU A 54 -20.33 1.73 5.81
C LEU A 54 -19.48 1.32 4.59
N LEU A 55 -19.72 0.13 4.06
CA LEU A 55 -19.11 -0.34 2.82
C LEU A 55 -20.05 -0.06 1.63
N ILE A 56 -19.52 0.56 0.59
CA ILE A 56 -20.18 0.67 -0.72
C ILE A 56 -19.47 -0.26 -1.70
N GLU A 57 -20.12 -1.33 -2.13
CA GLU A 57 -19.57 -2.31 -3.10
C GLU A 57 -20.70 -2.79 -4.01
N THR A 58 -20.51 -2.60 -5.31
CA THR A 58 -21.52 -2.92 -6.33
C THR A 58 -21.64 -4.43 -6.57
N ASP A 59 -20.52 -5.18 -6.48
CA ASP A 59 -20.51 -6.63 -6.62
C ASP A 59 -21.15 -7.30 -5.39
N SER A 60 -22.27 -8.00 -5.60
CA SER A 60 -23.03 -8.62 -4.51
C SER A 60 -22.23 -9.69 -3.77
N GLY A 61 -21.46 -10.52 -4.49
CA GLY A 61 -20.68 -11.59 -3.89
C GLY A 61 -19.56 -11.05 -2.99
N LYS A 62 -18.84 -10.01 -3.43
CA LYS A 62 -17.81 -9.36 -2.60
C LYS A 62 -18.43 -8.67 -1.40
N ARG A 63 -19.53 -7.96 -1.61
CA ARG A 63 -20.25 -7.24 -0.55
C ARG A 63 -20.71 -8.21 0.55
N GLU A 64 -21.39 -9.29 0.20
CA GLU A 64 -21.87 -10.31 1.14
C GLU A 64 -20.72 -10.99 1.90
N ASN A 65 -19.63 -11.33 1.20
CA ASN A 65 -18.44 -11.89 1.82
C ASN A 65 -17.83 -10.94 2.84
N LEU A 66 -17.65 -9.67 2.51
CA LEU A 66 -17.08 -8.68 3.42
C LEU A 66 -17.99 -8.44 4.64
N VAL A 67 -19.30 -8.35 4.45
CA VAL A 67 -20.26 -8.25 5.56
C VAL A 67 -20.15 -9.45 6.49
N ARG A 68 -20.10 -10.67 5.93
CA ARG A 68 -19.97 -11.90 6.73
C ARG A 68 -18.66 -11.96 7.54
N GLU A 69 -17.56 -11.48 6.94
CA GLU A 69 -16.24 -11.53 7.59
C GLU A 69 -16.02 -10.38 8.60
N THR A 70 -16.66 -9.24 8.41
CA THR A 70 -16.38 -8.02 9.20
C THR A 70 -17.56 -7.58 10.06
N GLY A 71 -18.79 -7.97 9.73
CA GLY A 71 -19.99 -7.48 10.39
C GLY A 71 -20.34 -6.03 10.07
N CYS A 72 -19.66 -5.36 9.13
CA CYS A 72 -19.95 -3.98 8.76
C CYS A 72 -21.28 -3.85 8.00
N ARG A 73 -21.85 -2.64 8.02
CA ARG A 73 -22.98 -2.30 7.16
C ARG A 73 -22.51 -2.13 5.72
N ALA A 74 -23.33 -2.55 4.75
CA ALA A 74 -22.95 -2.44 3.35
C ALA A 74 -24.15 -2.11 2.46
N LYS A 75 -23.87 -1.36 1.36
CA LYS A 75 -24.81 -0.99 0.32
C LYS A 75 -24.23 -1.26 -1.08
N ALA A 76 -25.12 -1.44 -2.04
CA ALA A 76 -24.74 -1.62 -3.44
C ALA A 76 -24.40 -0.28 -4.13
N SER A 77 -24.96 0.82 -3.65
CA SER A 77 -24.83 2.17 -4.22
C SER A 77 -24.63 3.21 -3.13
N MET A 78 -24.06 4.34 -3.50
CA MET A 78 -23.94 5.52 -2.65
C MET A 78 -25.30 6.19 -2.48
N ASP A 79 -25.60 6.66 -1.27
CA ASP A 79 -26.77 7.45 -0.93
C ASP A 79 -26.48 8.45 0.22
N ASP A 80 -27.49 9.11 0.73
CA ASP A 80 -27.39 10.14 1.77
C ASP A 80 -26.75 9.64 3.09
N GLU A 81 -26.65 8.34 3.30
CA GLU A 81 -25.99 7.79 4.50
C GLU A 81 -24.48 8.10 4.54
N ILE A 82 -23.88 8.34 3.37
CA ILE A 82 -22.48 8.80 3.25
C ILE A 82 -22.25 10.14 3.95
N ALA A 83 -23.25 11.03 3.94
CA ALA A 83 -23.17 12.34 4.58
C ALA A 83 -22.85 12.28 6.10
N GLY A 84 -23.12 11.13 6.73
CA GLY A 84 -22.80 10.91 8.14
C GLY A 84 -21.38 10.45 8.43
N ALA A 85 -20.54 10.24 7.41
CA ALA A 85 -19.17 9.78 7.58
C ALA A 85 -18.22 10.95 7.95
N ASP A 86 -17.34 10.71 8.93
CA ASP A 86 -16.26 11.64 9.29
C ASP A 86 -15.06 11.47 8.31
N CYS A 87 -14.93 10.27 7.75
CA CYS A 87 -13.88 9.91 6.79
C CYS A 87 -14.42 9.07 5.62
N LEU A 88 -13.96 9.37 4.42
CA LEU A 88 -14.23 8.62 3.21
C LEU A 88 -12.95 7.92 2.75
N LEU A 89 -13.01 6.64 2.42
CA LEU A 89 -11.90 5.88 1.84
C LEU A 89 -12.26 5.43 0.43
N LEU A 90 -11.64 6.05 -0.58
CA LEU A 90 -11.81 5.68 -1.99
C LEU A 90 -10.81 4.56 -2.34
N ALA A 91 -11.34 3.35 -2.52
CA ALA A 91 -10.58 2.14 -2.86
C ALA A 91 -11.10 1.47 -4.15
N VAL A 92 -11.66 2.25 -5.05
CA VAL A 92 -12.07 1.82 -6.39
C VAL A 92 -10.88 1.80 -7.34
N LYS A 93 -11.04 1.19 -8.51
CA LYS A 93 -10.03 1.26 -9.57
C LYS A 93 -9.88 2.72 -10.05
N PRO A 94 -8.67 3.19 -10.40
CA PRO A 94 -8.46 4.56 -10.87
C PRO A 94 -9.36 4.96 -12.04
N GLN A 95 -9.63 4.03 -12.97
CA GLN A 95 -10.51 4.23 -14.11
C GLN A 95 -11.96 4.55 -13.72
N SER A 96 -12.39 4.12 -12.54
CA SER A 96 -13.73 4.41 -12.03
C SER A 96 -13.84 5.79 -11.34
N ALA A 97 -12.76 6.52 -11.18
CA ALA A 97 -12.75 7.81 -10.48
C ALA A 97 -13.67 8.83 -11.18
N THR A 98 -13.67 8.84 -12.53
CA THR A 98 -14.51 9.71 -13.37
C THR A 98 -16.01 9.51 -13.16
N ASP A 99 -16.43 8.32 -12.76
CA ASP A 99 -17.85 7.99 -12.52
C ASP A 99 -18.21 8.14 -11.03
N VAL A 100 -17.27 7.76 -10.15
CA VAL A 100 -17.49 7.78 -8.69
C VAL A 100 -17.50 9.19 -8.14
N MET A 101 -16.57 10.05 -8.53
CA MET A 101 -16.46 11.40 -7.97
C MET A 101 -17.70 12.28 -8.26
N PRO A 102 -18.26 12.34 -9.50
CA PRO A 102 -19.49 13.10 -9.74
C PRO A 102 -20.70 12.59 -8.96
N THR A 103 -20.79 11.27 -8.73
CA THR A 103 -21.87 10.66 -7.94
C THR A 103 -21.69 10.92 -6.44
N LEU A 104 -20.45 10.93 -5.96
CA LEU A 104 -20.12 11.17 -4.55
C LEU A 104 -20.30 12.64 -4.16
N LYS A 105 -19.88 13.58 -5.02
CA LYS A 105 -19.84 15.02 -4.73
C LYS A 105 -21.14 15.58 -4.14
N PRO A 106 -22.33 15.33 -4.74
CA PRO A 106 -23.60 15.86 -4.21
C PRO A 106 -24.01 15.28 -2.85
N LEU A 107 -23.43 14.13 -2.44
CA LEU A 107 -23.71 13.47 -1.16
C LEU A 107 -22.79 13.99 -0.04
N LEU A 108 -21.76 14.78 -0.37
CA LEU A 108 -20.84 15.32 0.61
C LEU A 108 -21.47 16.46 1.39
N THR A 109 -21.51 16.34 2.71
CA THR A 109 -21.91 17.41 3.62
C THR A 109 -20.77 17.72 4.59
N GLY A 110 -20.60 19.00 4.92
CA GLY A 110 -19.49 19.42 5.76
C GLY A 110 -18.14 19.31 5.03
N ASN A 111 -17.10 18.95 5.78
CA ASN A 111 -15.74 18.79 5.24
C ASN A 111 -15.12 17.48 5.75
N PRO A 112 -15.64 16.30 5.34
CA PRO A 112 -15.08 15.02 5.77
C PRO A 112 -13.65 14.88 5.26
N MET A 113 -12.83 14.10 5.97
CA MET A 113 -11.51 13.71 5.46
C MET A 113 -11.68 12.69 4.33
N LEU A 114 -10.99 12.89 3.23
CA LEU A 114 -10.95 11.94 2.11
C LEU A 114 -9.60 11.26 2.05
N ILE A 115 -9.59 9.95 2.12
CA ILE A 115 -8.41 9.10 1.86
C ILE A 115 -8.60 8.42 0.51
N SER A 116 -7.64 8.56 -0.39
CA SER A 116 -7.62 7.88 -1.68
C SER A 116 -6.45 6.89 -1.75
N VAL A 117 -6.75 5.63 -2.06
CA VAL A 117 -5.73 4.61 -2.39
C VAL A 117 -5.68 4.33 -3.91
N MET A 118 -6.28 5.20 -4.71
CA MET A 118 -6.29 5.10 -6.16
C MET A 118 -4.93 5.52 -6.74
N ALA A 119 -4.26 4.61 -7.44
CA ALA A 119 -3.01 4.93 -8.13
C ALA A 119 -3.26 5.96 -9.25
N GLY A 120 -2.34 6.91 -9.43
CA GLY A 120 -2.41 7.89 -10.52
C GLY A 120 -3.48 8.98 -10.37
N ILE A 121 -4.19 9.08 -9.25
CA ILE A 121 -5.13 10.18 -8.99
C ILE A 121 -4.47 11.17 -8.04
N SER A 122 -4.20 12.40 -8.52
CA SER A 122 -3.52 13.43 -7.75
C SER A 122 -4.43 14.10 -6.72
N MET A 123 -3.82 14.74 -5.70
CA MET A 123 -4.54 15.57 -4.73
C MET A 123 -5.34 16.68 -5.42
N GLN A 124 -4.76 17.30 -6.43
CA GLN A 124 -5.42 18.33 -7.22
C GLN A 124 -6.69 17.78 -7.90
N SER A 125 -6.60 16.62 -8.56
CA SER A 125 -7.76 15.99 -9.19
C SER A 125 -8.87 15.65 -8.20
N LEU A 126 -8.50 15.23 -6.98
CA LEU A 126 -9.48 14.96 -5.90
C LEU A 126 -10.13 16.24 -5.39
N GLU A 127 -9.36 17.31 -5.23
CA GLU A 127 -9.87 18.62 -4.79
C GLU A 127 -10.82 19.23 -5.82
N GLU A 128 -10.43 19.27 -7.08
CA GLU A 128 -11.27 19.78 -8.18
C GLU A 128 -12.55 18.95 -8.35
N GLY A 129 -12.40 17.62 -8.30
CA GLY A 129 -13.52 16.69 -8.47
C GLY A 129 -14.54 16.75 -7.33
N LEU A 130 -14.12 16.83 -6.08
CA LEU A 130 -14.97 16.69 -4.91
C LEU A 130 -15.16 17.99 -4.10
N GLY A 131 -14.26 18.96 -4.23
CA GLY A 131 -14.32 20.23 -3.49
C GLY A 131 -13.88 20.11 -2.02
N LEU A 132 -13.25 18.99 -1.63
CA LEU A 132 -12.78 18.75 -0.27
C LEU A 132 -11.36 19.31 -0.08
N LYS A 133 -11.05 19.75 1.14
CA LYS A 133 -9.72 20.28 1.51
C LYS A 133 -8.91 19.30 2.34
N LYS A 134 -9.58 18.46 3.15
CA LYS A 134 -8.92 17.43 3.95
C LYS A 134 -8.68 16.19 3.11
N LEU A 135 -7.57 16.17 2.41
CA LEU A 135 -7.24 15.13 1.45
C LEU A 135 -6.00 14.35 1.91
N VAL A 136 -6.05 13.04 1.70
CA VAL A 136 -4.94 12.12 1.97
C VAL A 136 -4.81 11.19 0.77
N ARG A 137 -3.63 11.21 0.16
CA ARG A 137 -3.28 10.26 -0.90
C ARG A 137 -2.39 9.18 -0.31
N VAL A 138 -2.77 7.93 -0.49
CA VAL A 138 -2.04 6.77 0.07
C VAL A 138 -1.71 5.79 -1.04
N MET A 139 -0.48 5.28 -1.02
CA MET A 139 -0.07 4.16 -1.86
C MET A 139 0.23 2.94 -0.98
N PRO A 140 -0.74 2.06 -0.75
CA PRO A 140 -0.55 0.77 -0.12
C PRO A 140 -0.02 -0.26 -1.13
N ASN A 141 0.30 -1.46 -0.65
CA ASN A 141 0.64 -2.59 -1.52
C ASN A 141 -0.07 -3.88 -1.12
N THR A 142 -0.03 -4.88 -2.00
CA THR A 142 -0.78 -6.13 -1.84
C THR A 142 -0.39 -6.99 -0.62
N PRO A 143 0.83 -6.97 -0.05
CA PRO A 143 1.12 -7.65 1.21
C PRO A 143 0.27 -7.20 2.40
N ALA A 144 -0.44 -6.08 2.31
CA ALA A 144 -1.47 -5.69 3.27
C ALA A 144 -2.54 -6.77 3.51
N LEU A 145 -2.81 -7.65 2.51
CA LEU A 145 -3.71 -8.80 2.63
C LEU A 145 -3.30 -9.80 3.73
N VAL A 146 -2.01 -9.85 4.04
CA VAL A 146 -1.43 -10.73 5.06
C VAL A 146 -0.86 -9.97 6.25
N GLY A 147 -1.16 -8.66 6.37
CA GLY A 147 -0.69 -7.82 7.48
C GLY A 147 0.76 -7.34 7.35
N GLU A 148 1.40 -7.53 6.21
CA GLU A 148 2.79 -7.17 5.93
C GLU A 148 2.89 -6.10 4.82
N GLY A 149 1.89 -5.23 4.76
CA GLY A 149 1.84 -4.13 3.79
C GLY A 149 2.85 -3.03 4.09
N MET A 150 3.13 -2.25 3.05
CA MET A 150 3.76 -0.94 3.17
C MET A 150 2.82 0.11 2.58
N SER A 151 2.41 1.07 3.40
CA SER A 151 1.58 2.20 2.98
C SER A 151 2.37 3.49 3.10
N VAL A 152 2.50 4.23 2.01
CA VAL A 152 3.11 5.56 2.01
C VAL A 152 2.01 6.57 1.76
N TYR A 153 1.92 7.63 2.58
CA TYR A 153 0.88 8.63 2.43
C TYR A 153 1.40 10.07 2.48
N PHE A 154 0.68 10.93 1.77
CA PHE A 154 0.79 12.37 1.82
C PHE A 154 -0.56 12.95 2.23
N ALA A 155 -0.57 13.89 3.17
CA ALA A 155 -1.77 14.55 3.66
C ALA A 155 -1.71 16.06 3.43
N SER A 156 -2.84 16.67 3.03
CA SER A 156 -2.95 18.11 2.91
C SER A 156 -2.75 18.84 4.25
N GLU A 157 -2.42 20.11 4.22
CA GLU A 157 -2.27 20.95 5.43
C GLU A 157 -3.55 21.06 6.25
N ALA A 158 -4.72 20.85 5.62
CA ALA A 158 -6.02 20.86 6.30
C ALA A 158 -6.26 19.64 7.19
N VAL A 159 -5.46 18.57 7.06
CA VAL A 159 -5.52 17.37 7.91
C VAL A 159 -4.74 17.66 9.20
N ASN A 160 -5.42 17.63 10.33
CA ASN A 160 -4.81 17.92 11.62
C ASN A 160 -4.04 16.72 12.21
N ASP A 161 -3.33 16.93 13.35
CA ASP A 161 -2.49 15.90 13.96
C ASP A 161 -3.28 14.69 14.49
N GLU A 162 -4.50 14.88 14.99
CA GLU A 162 -5.37 13.76 15.43
C GLU A 162 -5.78 12.89 14.23
N GLU A 163 -6.15 13.53 13.12
CA GLU A 163 -6.49 12.84 11.86
C GLU A 163 -5.26 12.11 11.28
N ARG A 164 -4.07 12.72 11.32
CA ARG A 164 -2.81 12.07 10.93
C ARG A 164 -2.49 10.85 11.78
N GLU A 165 -2.71 10.94 13.09
CA GLU A 165 -2.52 9.80 13.99
C GLU A 165 -3.55 8.68 13.71
N TRP A 166 -4.78 9.03 13.38
CA TRP A 166 -5.79 8.06 12.98
C TRP A 166 -5.42 7.36 11.66
N ILE A 167 -4.93 8.11 10.66
CA ILE A 167 -4.42 7.55 9.39
C ILE A 167 -3.28 6.56 9.66
N ARG A 168 -2.33 6.93 10.51
CA ARG A 168 -1.23 6.03 10.89
C ARG A 168 -1.74 4.74 11.51
N LYS A 169 -2.67 4.81 12.45
CA LYS A 169 -3.30 3.62 13.06
C LYS A 169 -4.02 2.77 12.02
N LEU A 170 -4.79 3.41 11.14
CA LEU A 170 -5.53 2.75 10.08
C LEU A 170 -4.59 1.89 9.22
N PHE A 171 -3.56 2.48 8.65
CA PHE A 171 -2.67 1.76 7.75
C PHE A 171 -1.66 0.85 8.47
N SER A 172 -1.28 1.16 9.71
CA SER A 172 -0.44 0.27 10.52
C SER A 172 -1.14 -1.02 10.95
N SER A 173 -2.47 -1.09 10.85
CA SER A 173 -3.22 -2.33 11.05
C SER A 173 -2.96 -3.41 9.99
N CYS A 174 -2.42 -3.00 8.84
CA CYS A 174 -2.12 -3.88 7.70
C CYS A 174 -0.63 -4.00 7.39
N GLY A 175 0.26 -3.49 8.25
CA GLY A 175 1.70 -3.52 8.04
C GLY A 175 2.40 -2.26 8.54
N LYS A 176 3.30 -1.67 7.76
CA LYS A 176 4.00 -0.42 8.09
C LYS A 176 3.38 0.76 7.35
N CYS A 177 3.42 1.93 7.99
CA CYS A 177 2.92 3.17 7.42
C CYS A 177 3.98 4.27 7.52
N MET A 178 4.12 5.09 6.47
CA MET A 178 5.07 6.19 6.41
C MET A 178 4.41 7.43 5.79
N GLU A 179 4.50 8.56 6.48
CA GLU A 179 4.13 9.86 5.96
C GLU A 179 5.27 10.47 5.15
N VAL A 180 4.96 11.16 4.07
CA VAL A 180 5.93 11.91 3.26
C VAL A 180 5.55 13.39 3.19
N GLU A 181 6.55 14.25 3.01
CA GLU A 181 6.39 15.70 3.01
C GLU A 181 6.00 16.26 1.62
N ASP A 182 6.10 15.43 0.58
CA ASP A 182 5.82 15.83 -0.81
C ASP A 182 4.99 14.75 -1.51
N GLU A 183 3.91 15.17 -2.16
CA GLU A 183 3.06 14.26 -2.94
C GLU A 183 3.83 13.51 -4.04
N ASN A 184 4.90 14.09 -4.60
CA ASN A 184 5.72 13.43 -5.60
C ASN A 184 6.39 12.15 -5.07
N ALA A 185 6.61 12.06 -3.75
CA ALA A 185 7.14 10.86 -3.12
C ALA A 185 6.16 9.66 -3.20
N ILE A 186 4.86 9.92 -3.37
CA ILE A 186 3.86 8.85 -3.60
C ILE A 186 4.10 8.13 -4.94
N ASP A 187 4.51 8.85 -5.98
CA ASP A 187 4.82 8.24 -7.28
C ASP A 187 6.12 7.40 -7.20
N ALA A 188 7.11 7.87 -6.44
CA ALA A 188 8.31 7.09 -6.14
C ALA A 188 7.98 5.84 -5.29
N ALA A 189 7.13 5.98 -4.27
CA ALA A 189 6.65 4.85 -3.47
C ALA A 189 5.85 3.85 -4.32
N THR A 190 5.08 4.33 -5.31
CA THR A 190 4.38 3.47 -6.26
C THR A 190 5.35 2.55 -7.00
N ALA A 191 6.47 3.10 -7.48
CA ALA A 191 7.49 2.32 -8.16
C ALA A 191 8.22 1.34 -7.24
N VAL A 192 8.52 1.73 -5.99
CA VAL A 192 9.33 0.94 -5.06
C VAL A 192 8.50 -0.08 -4.29
N SER A 193 7.47 0.37 -3.57
CA SER A 193 6.67 -0.48 -2.68
C SER A 193 5.34 -0.90 -3.30
N GLY A 194 4.69 -0.05 -4.08
CA GLY A 194 3.44 -0.36 -4.75
C GLY A 194 3.58 -1.50 -5.76
N SER A 195 4.53 -1.36 -6.69
CA SER A 195 4.87 -2.35 -7.71
C SER A 195 5.85 -3.42 -7.21
N GLY A 196 6.56 -3.16 -6.10
CA GLY A 196 7.61 -4.02 -5.55
C GLY A 196 7.26 -5.49 -5.40
N PRO A 197 6.06 -5.86 -4.91
CA PRO A 197 5.65 -7.25 -4.83
C PRO A 197 5.72 -7.98 -6.18
N ALA A 198 5.37 -7.32 -7.29
CA ALA A 198 5.43 -7.92 -8.62
C ALA A 198 6.88 -8.26 -9.05
N TYR A 199 7.86 -7.45 -8.65
CA TYR A 199 9.27 -7.74 -8.93
C TYR A 199 9.76 -8.99 -8.21
N LEU A 200 9.32 -9.16 -6.95
CA LEU A 200 9.64 -10.35 -6.17
C LEU A 200 8.92 -11.60 -6.71
N PHE A 201 7.67 -11.45 -7.16
CA PHE A 201 6.95 -12.56 -7.78
C PHE A 201 7.60 -12.97 -9.10
N TYR A 202 8.03 -12.02 -9.93
CA TYR A 202 8.78 -12.29 -11.14
C TYR A 202 10.11 -13.01 -10.86
N LEU A 203 10.87 -12.55 -9.85
CA LEU A 203 12.09 -13.22 -9.42
C LEU A 203 11.81 -14.66 -8.95
N ALA A 204 10.75 -14.85 -8.13
CA ALA A 204 10.34 -16.16 -7.66
C ALA A 204 10.00 -17.11 -8.83
N GLU A 205 9.27 -16.63 -9.84
CA GLU A 205 8.92 -17.36 -11.03
C GLU A 205 10.17 -17.84 -11.78
N GLN A 206 11.14 -16.96 -12.02
CA GLN A 206 12.39 -17.32 -12.69
C GLN A 206 13.23 -18.32 -11.88
N MET A 207 13.27 -18.18 -10.55
CA MET A 207 13.96 -19.13 -9.67
C MET A 207 13.29 -20.51 -9.66
N ILE A 208 11.96 -20.58 -9.67
CA ILE A 208 11.19 -21.84 -9.73
C ILE A 208 11.48 -22.54 -11.06
N GLU A 209 11.47 -21.81 -12.18
CA GLU A 209 11.76 -22.37 -13.49
C GLU A 209 13.21 -22.89 -13.58
N ALA A 210 14.16 -22.12 -13.06
CA ALA A 210 15.55 -22.57 -12.98
C ALA A 210 15.70 -23.85 -12.14
N ALA A 211 14.99 -23.95 -11.00
CA ALA A 211 15.03 -25.14 -10.16
C ALA A 211 14.49 -26.37 -10.88
N LYS A 212 13.42 -26.25 -11.66
CA LYS A 212 12.90 -27.34 -12.51
C LYS A 212 13.95 -27.77 -13.54
N ASN A 213 14.63 -26.82 -14.18
CA ASN A 213 15.70 -27.13 -15.15
C ASN A 213 16.91 -27.83 -14.51
N LEU A 214 17.10 -27.65 -13.20
CA LEU A 214 18.09 -28.36 -12.39
C LEU A 214 17.64 -29.76 -11.93
N GLY A 215 16.41 -30.19 -12.28
CA GLY A 215 15.90 -31.53 -12.02
C GLY A 215 14.92 -31.66 -10.84
N PHE A 216 14.52 -30.57 -10.17
CA PHE A 216 13.51 -30.63 -9.13
C PHE A 216 12.11 -30.80 -9.73
N GLN A 217 11.25 -31.57 -9.07
CA GLN A 217 9.83 -31.60 -9.40
C GLN A 217 9.17 -30.25 -9.07
N ALA A 218 8.07 -29.92 -9.76
CA ALA A 218 7.42 -28.61 -9.66
C ALA A 218 7.11 -28.18 -8.20
N GLU A 219 6.54 -29.09 -7.40
CA GLU A 219 6.21 -28.83 -6.00
C GLU A 219 7.46 -28.60 -5.12
N GLN A 220 8.53 -29.36 -5.39
CA GLN A 220 9.82 -29.17 -4.71
C GLN A 220 10.45 -27.83 -5.05
N ALA A 221 10.45 -27.44 -6.34
CA ALA A 221 10.97 -26.18 -6.83
C ALA A 221 10.23 -24.99 -6.17
N GLU A 222 8.89 -25.05 -6.12
CA GLU A 222 8.08 -24.04 -5.45
C GLU A 222 8.40 -23.95 -3.95
N THR A 223 8.49 -25.08 -3.26
CA THR A 223 8.78 -25.13 -1.82
C THR A 223 10.15 -24.50 -1.51
N LEU A 224 11.20 -24.89 -2.28
CA LEU A 224 12.54 -24.35 -2.13
C LEU A 224 12.56 -22.83 -2.28
N VAL A 225 11.98 -22.31 -3.36
CA VAL A 225 12.02 -20.88 -3.64
C VAL A 225 11.19 -20.08 -2.66
N LYS A 226 9.94 -20.49 -2.38
CA LYS A 226 9.06 -19.81 -1.43
C LYS A 226 9.68 -19.73 -0.04
N GLN A 227 10.26 -20.83 0.46
CA GLN A 227 10.90 -20.84 1.76
C GLN A 227 12.18 -19.99 1.79
N THR A 228 12.97 -20.00 0.72
CA THR A 228 14.18 -19.18 0.61
C THR A 228 13.84 -17.69 0.63
N LEU A 229 12.86 -17.25 -0.15
CA LEU A 229 12.40 -15.85 -0.18
C LEU A 229 11.85 -15.41 1.19
N LYS A 230 11.02 -16.26 1.81
CA LYS A 230 10.49 -15.99 3.16
C LYS A 230 11.62 -15.81 4.17
N GLY A 231 12.57 -16.74 4.22
CA GLY A 231 13.69 -16.68 5.17
C GLY A 231 14.58 -15.46 4.94
N ALA A 232 14.92 -15.17 3.68
CA ALA A 232 15.72 -14.01 3.32
C ALA A 232 15.00 -12.68 3.67
N SER A 233 13.68 -12.59 3.45
CA SER A 233 12.91 -11.39 3.82
C SER A 233 12.88 -11.14 5.32
N LEU A 234 12.83 -12.18 6.14
CA LEU A 234 12.91 -12.05 7.59
C LEU A 234 14.28 -11.55 8.04
N LEU A 235 15.37 -12.06 7.46
CA LEU A 235 16.73 -11.58 7.77
C LEU A 235 16.91 -10.10 7.38
N LEU A 236 16.28 -9.62 6.30
CA LEU A 236 16.32 -8.21 5.91
C LEU A 236 15.66 -7.25 6.91
N GLN A 237 14.87 -7.75 7.87
CA GLN A 237 14.27 -6.94 8.93
C GLN A 237 15.21 -6.73 10.12
N GLU A 238 16.30 -7.48 10.19
CA GLU A 238 17.34 -7.32 11.21
C GLU A 238 18.16 -6.05 10.96
N GLN A 239 19.10 -5.75 11.86
CA GLN A 239 19.88 -4.49 11.83
C GLN A 239 20.91 -4.43 10.67
N GLU A 240 21.23 -5.57 10.06
CA GLU A 240 22.24 -5.64 9.02
C GLU A 240 21.73 -5.11 7.67
N SER A 241 22.61 -4.45 6.91
CA SER A 241 22.25 -4.00 5.56
C SER A 241 22.14 -5.18 4.58
N ALA A 242 21.32 -5.02 3.54
CA ALA A 242 21.20 -6.01 2.47
C ALA A 242 22.56 -6.37 1.83
N ALA A 243 23.48 -5.41 1.74
CA ALA A 243 24.84 -5.64 1.23
C ALA A 243 25.66 -6.53 2.16
N GLU A 244 25.51 -6.34 3.48
CA GLU A 244 26.17 -7.16 4.49
C GLU A 244 25.64 -8.59 4.47
N LEU A 245 24.30 -8.76 4.51
CA LEU A 245 23.67 -10.07 4.44
C LEU A 245 24.11 -10.83 3.17
N ARG A 246 24.15 -10.16 2.01
CA ARG A 246 24.67 -10.76 0.78
C ARG A 246 26.12 -11.19 0.94
N ARG A 247 27.00 -10.36 1.50
CA ARG A 247 28.42 -10.70 1.69
C ARG A 247 28.61 -11.93 2.58
N ARG A 248 27.84 -12.05 3.65
CA ARG A 248 27.90 -13.19 4.59
C ARG A 248 27.59 -14.54 3.93
N VAL A 249 26.72 -14.55 2.94
CA VAL A 249 26.36 -15.78 2.20
C VAL A 249 27.17 -15.97 0.92
N THR A 250 28.21 -15.13 0.68
CA THR A 250 29.06 -15.20 -0.52
C THR A 250 30.48 -15.56 -0.12
N SER A 251 30.79 -16.85 -0.14
CA SER A 251 32.16 -17.34 0.09
C SER A 251 32.98 -17.27 -1.19
N LEU A 252 34.29 -17.03 -1.02
CA LEU A 252 35.24 -17.01 -2.14
C LEU A 252 35.28 -18.38 -2.87
N GLY A 253 35.14 -18.39 -4.18
CA GLY A 253 35.07 -19.60 -5.02
C GLY A 253 33.76 -20.39 -4.85
N GLY A 254 32.77 -19.86 -4.12
CA GLY A 254 31.51 -20.54 -3.83
C GLY A 254 30.46 -20.39 -4.93
N THR A 255 29.37 -21.13 -4.78
CA THR A 255 28.23 -21.12 -5.73
C THR A 255 27.55 -19.78 -5.83
N THR A 256 27.43 -19.08 -4.69
CA THR A 256 26.83 -17.73 -4.64
C THR A 256 27.68 -16.72 -5.41
N GLU A 257 29.02 -16.77 -5.26
CA GLU A 257 29.91 -15.88 -5.99
C GLU A 257 29.80 -16.11 -7.50
N ALA A 258 29.79 -17.38 -7.95
CA ALA A 258 29.62 -17.72 -9.37
C ALA A 258 28.31 -17.19 -9.94
N ALA A 259 27.19 -17.30 -9.20
CA ALA A 259 25.91 -16.77 -9.62
C ALA A 259 25.90 -15.23 -9.69
N LEU A 260 26.42 -14.56 -8.65
CA LEU A 260 26.48 -13.09 -8.62
C LEU A 260 27.39 -12.51 -9.72
N LYS A 261 28.51 -13.20 -10.05
CA LYS A 261 29.35 -12.84 -11.19
C LYS A 261 28.56 -12.88 -12.50
N ARG A 262 27.79 -13.93 -12.73
CA ARG A 262 26.96 -14.05 -13.93
C ARG A 262 25.86 -12.99 -13.99
N PHE A 263 25.25 -12.61 -12.85
CA PHE A 263 24.28 -11.52 -12.79
C PHE A 263 24.92 -10.17 -13.13
N ALA A 264 26.14 -9.91 -12.63
CA ALA A 264 26.87 -8.69 -12.95
C ALA A 264 27.23 -8.62 -14.45
N GLU A 265 27.71 -9.71 -15.05
CA GLU A 265 27.97 -9.81 -16.50
C GLU A 265 26.69 -9.54 -17.31
N GLY A 266 25.52 -10.04 -16.85
CA GLY A 266 24.20 -9.81 -17.43
C GLY A 266 23.60 -8.44 -17.07
N LYS A 267 24.32 -7.58 -16.35
CA LYS A 267 23.89 -6.22 -15.94
C LYS A 267 22.53 -6.19 -15.23
N VAL A 268 22.23 -7.22 -14.42
CA VAL A 268 20.94 -7.35 -13.71
C VAL A 268 20.65 -6.11 -12.84
N GLU A 269 21.67 -5.57 -12.17
CA GLU A 269 21.51 -4.36 -11.36
C GLU A 269 21.14 -3.13 -12.18
N VAL A 270 21.59 -3.02 -13.43
CA VAL A 270 21.26 -1.91 -14.33
C VAL A 270 19.80 -2.02 -14.75
N HIS A 271 19.39 -3.20 -15.19
CA HIS A 271 18.02 -3.45 -15.64
C HIS A 271 17.00 -3.32 -14.50
N LEU A 272 17.34 -3.76 -13.28
CA LEU A 272 16.48 -3.58 -12.12
C LEU A 272 16.28 -2.10 -11.80
N LYS A 273 17.34 -1.31 -11.76
CA LYS A 273 17.27 0.14 -11.51
C LYS A 273 16.48 0.87 -12.60
N ASP A 274 16.69 0.50 -13.86
CA ASP A 274 15.96 1.08 -14.97
C ASP A 274 14.48 0.70 -14.93
N GLY A 275 14.14 -0.55 -14.64
CA GLY A 275 12.74 -0.98 -14.45
C GLY A 275 12.00 -0.18 -13.38
N LEU A 276 12.62 0.06 -12.22
CA LEU A 276 12.04 0.91 -11.17
C LEU A 276 11.88 2.37 -11.65
N LYS A 277 12.85 2.88 -12.43
CA LYS A 277 12.76 4.21 -13.02
C LYS A 277 11.59 4.32 -14.02
N GLN A 278 11.39 3.32 -14.87
CA GLN A 278 10.26 3.29 -15.80
C GLN A 278 8.92 3.24 -15.04
N ALA A 279 8.83 2.45 -13.97
CA ALA A 279 7.64 2.41 -13.11
C ALA A 279 7.35 3.77 -12.46
N TYR A 280 8.38 4.47 -12.01
CA TYR A 280 8.26 5.84 -11.47
C TYR A 280 7.76 6.84 -12.53
N LEU A 281 8.37 6.83 -13.73
CA LEU A 281 7.94 7.70 -14.82
C LEU A 281 6.48 7.44 -15.19
N ARG A 282 6.08 6.16 -15.26
CA ARG A 282 4.70 5.80 -15.54
C ARG A 282 3.73 6.23 -14.45
N ALA A 283 4.13 6.17 -13.17
CA ALA A 283 3.31 6.65 -12.06
C ALA A 283 3.06 8.17 -12.17
N ARG A 284 4.08 8.94 -12.56
CA ARG A 284 3.96 10.38 -12.81
C ARG A 284 3.01 10.71 -13.97
N GLU A 285 3.18 10.03 -15.11
CA GLU A 285 2.27 10.18 -16.26
C GLU A 285 0.81 9.93 -15.86
N LEU A 286 0.56 8.84 -15.12
CA LEU A 286 -0.80 8.49 -14.66
C LEU A 286 -1.38 9.53 -13.70
N SER A 287 -0.55 10.25 -12.94
CA SER A 287 -0.98 11.32 -12.05
C SER A 287 -1.04 12.70 -12.74
N GLY A 288 -0.84 12.76 -14.07
CA GLY A 288 -0.88 14.02 -14.84
C GLY A 288 0.32 14.94 -14.56
N ARG A 289 1.44 14.37 -14.07
CA ARG A 289 2.67 15.09 -13.75
C ARG A 289 3.77 14.65 -14.72
N GLU A 290 4.16 15.51 -15.62
CA GLU A 290 5.31 15.30 -16.53
C GLU A 290 6.67 15.49 -15.86
#